data_e03842877db1fed49782d29aa7b8d7e4
#
_entry.id   e03842877db1fed49782d29aa7b8d7e4
#
_cell.length_a   1.000
_cell.length_b   1.000
_cell.length_c   1.000
_cell.angle_alpha   90.00
_cell.angle_beta   90.00
_cell.angle_gamma   90.00
#
_symmetry.space_group_name_H-M   'P 1'
#
loop_
_entity.id
_entity.type
_entity.pdbx_description
1 polymer ?
#
loop_
_entity_poly.entity_id
_entity_poly.type
_entity_poly.pdbx_seq_one_letter_code
_entity_poly.pdbx_strand_id
1 'polypeptide(L)'
;MEFNKLVEDYGCLAFTDDVMKERIPKSTYKAFHESLDKGEELSKECATVIANAMKIWAVEHGATHFTHWFTPMTGLTAEKHDAFLEPDGSKAVLEFSGKTLRKGEPDASSFPSGGLRATFEARGYTAWDCTSPAFVKDGTLYIPTLFCSYTGEALDKKTPLLRSCDALSLSLIHISEPTRHAQI
;
A
#
# COMPACT_ATOMS: atom_id res chain seq x y z
N MET A 1 4.75 -31.28 7.47
CA MET A 1 4.92 -29.91 7.98
C MET A 1 4.30 -29.92 9.37
N GLU A 2 5.06 -29.67 10.42
CA GLU A 2 4.52 -29.68 11.78
C GLU A 2 3.58 -28.48 11.96
N PHE A 3 2.41 -28.71 12.54
CA PHE A 3 1.38 -27.68 12.74
C PHE A 3 1.90 -26.47 13.52
N ASN A 4 2.77 -26.67 14.50
CA ASN A 4 3.39 -25.62 15.29
C ASN A 4 4.24 -24.68 14.42
N LYS A 5 5.01 -25.23 13.45
CA LYS A 5 5.81 -24.44 12.54
C LYS A 5 4.95 -23.54 11.61
N LEU A 6 3.79 -24.03 11.21
CA LEU A 6 2.85 -23.24 10.38
C LEU A 6 2.30 -22.03 11.14
N VAL A 7 2.08 -22.17 12.46
CA VAL A 7 1.64 -21.05 13.32
C VAL A 7 2.76 -20.05 13.55
N GLU A 8 3.98 -20.54 13.79
CA GLU A 8 5.17 -19.69 13.99
C GLU A 8 5.54 -18.91 12.74
N ASP A 9 5.41 -19.54 11.56
CA ASP A 9 5.71 -18.91 10.26
C ASP A 9 4.61 -17.97 9.76
N TYR A 10 3.43 -17.96 10.41
CA TYR A 10 2.32 -17.11 9.95
C TYR A 10 2.64 -15.63 10.09
N GLY A 11 2.63 -14.92 8.97
CA GLY A 11 2.88 -13.49 8.92
C GLY A 11 4.36 -13.08 9.02
N CYS A 12 5.30 -14.03 9.11
CA CYS A 12 6.74 -13.72 9.21
C CYS A 12 7.29 -12.95 8.01
N LEU A 13 6.63 -13.06 6.85
CA LEU A 13 6.98 -12.33 5.63
C LEU A 13 6.09 -11.08 5.40
N ALA A 14 5.44 -10.57 6.43
CA ALA A 14 4.66 -9.33 6.38
C ALA A 14 5.41 -8.18 7.08
N PHE A 15 5.47 -7.02 6.41
CA PHE A 15 6.00 -5.78 6.97
C PHE A 15 4.93 -5.14 7.85
N THR A 16 4.74 -5.71 9.04
CA THR A 16 3.72 -5.28 10.01
C THR A 16 4.10 -3.95 10.66
N ASP A 17 3.17 -3.40 11.42
CA ASP A 17 3.39 -2.19 12.21
C ASP A 17 4.53 -2.37 13.24
N ASP A 18 4.60 -3.53 13.88
CA ASP A 18 5.69 -3.85 14.81
C ASP A 18 7.05 -3.89 14.10
N VAL A 19 7.12 -4.52 12.93
CA VAL A 19 8.34 -4.54 12.10
C VAL A 19 8.75 -3.12 11.69
N MET A 20 7.78 -2.30 11.29
CA MET A 20 8.03 -0.90 10.95
C MET A 20 8.58 -0.12 12.15
N LYS A 21 7.95 -0.25 13.31
CA LYS A 21 8.32 0.42 14.56
C LYS A 21 9.76 0.13 14.99
N GLU A 22 10.23 -1.10 14.76
CA GLU A 22 11.60 -1.49 15.08
C GLU A 22 12.64 -0.93 14.11
N ARG A 23 12.24 -0.63 12.86
CA ARG A 23 13.16 -0.32 11.75
C ARG A 23 13.24 1.16 11.39
N ILE A 24 12.33 2.00 11.91
CA ILE A 24 12.33 3.43 11.64
C ILE A 24 12.49 4.27 12.91
N PRO A 25 12.95 5.53 12.81
CA PRO A 25 13.02 6.43 13.95
C PRO A 25 11.64 6.63 14.62
N LYS A 26 11.61 6.71 15.95
CA LYS A 26 10.38 6.93 16.73
C LYS A 26 9.59 8.17 16.28
N SER A 27 10.28 9.22 15.88
CA SER A 27 9.64 10.45 15.36
C SER A 27 8.90 10.21 14.06
N THR A 28 9.50 9.43 13.14
CA THR A 28 8.88 9.07 11.86
C THR A 28 7.68 8.14 12.08
N TYR A 29 7.81 7.16 12.97
CA TYR A 29 6.71 6.26 13.33
C TYR A 29 5.52 7.03 13.91
N LYS A 30 5.77 7.96 14.82
CA LYS A 30 4.73 8.83 15.39
C LYS A 30 4.06 9.70 14.32
N ALA A 31 4.85 10.35 13.46
CA ALA A 31 4.32 11.18 12.37
C ALA A 31 3.48 10.36 11.37
N PHE A 32 3.85 9.11 11.11
CA PHE A 32 3.07 8.19 10.28
C PHE A 32 1.68 7.95 10.86
N HIS A 33 1.59 7.57 12.13
CA HIS A 33 0.30 7.32 12.79
C HIS A 33 -0.55 8.59 12.93
N GLU A 34 0.07 9.73 13.25
CA GLU A 34 -0.65 11.01 13.30
C GLU A 34 -1.27 11.39 11.95
N SER A 35 -0.58 11.11 10.83
CA SER A 35 -1.12 11.34 9.49
C SER A 35 -2.29 10.40 9.19
N LEU A 36 -2.21 9.13 9.61
CA LEU A 36 -3.30 8.17 9.45
C LEU A 36 -4.54 8.58 10.25
N ASP A 37 -4.37 8.93 11.52
CA ASP A 37 -5.46 9.32 12.42
C ASP A 37 -6.20 10.57 11.93
N LYS A 38 -5.47 11.49 11.29
CA LYS A 38 -6.03 12.72 10.71
C LYS A 38 -6.56 12.55 9.29
N GLY A 39 -6.28 11.43 8.63
CA GLY A 39 -6.57 11.24 7.20
C GLY A 39 -5.77 12.18 6.30
N GLU A 40 -4.58 12.59 6.72
CA GLU A 40 -3.70 13.49 5.98
C GLU A 40 -2.73 12.72 5.08
N GLU A 41 -2.29 13.36 4.00
CA GLU A 41 -1.28 12.78 3.11
C GLU A 41 0.06 12.65 3.85
N LEU A 42 0.69 11.48 3.73
CA LEU A 42 2.00 11.23 4.31
C LEU A 42 3.08 12.15 3.72
N SER A 43 3.90 12.78 4.57
CA SER A 43 4.99 13.63 4.11
C SER A 43 6.01 12.86 3.27
N LYS A 44 6.70 13.56 2.36
CA LYS A 44 7.71 12.95 1.48
C LYS A 44 8.87 12.36 2.28
N GLU A 45 9.27 13.04 3.33
CA GLU A 45 10.37 12.65 4.21
C GLU A 45 10.00 11.37 4.97
N CYS A 46 8.81 11.33 5.56
CA CYS A 46 8.30 10.15 6.26
C CYS A 46 8.21 8.95 5.31
N ALA A 47 7.61 9.14 4.14
CA ALA A 47 7.50 8.09 3.13
C ALA A 47 8.87 7.55 2.66
N THR A 48 9.88 8.43 2.55
CA THR A 48 11.23 8.02 2.14
C THR A 48 11.90 7.15 3.20
N VAL A 49 11.77 7.49 4.47
CA VAL A 49 12.32 6.69 5.57
C VAL A 49 11.65 5.32 5.63
N ILE A 50 10.33 5.27 5.51
CA ILE A 50 9.57 4.00 5.52
C ILE A 50 9.93 3.15 4.29
N ALA A 51 10.00 3.75 3.10
CA ALA A 51 10.37 3.04 1.87
C ALA A 51 11.75 2.40 1.99
N ASN A 52 12.74 3.13 2.53
CA ASN A 52 14.07 2.57 2.72
C ASN A 52 14.09 1.41 3.73
N ALA A 53 13.37 1.52 4.84
CA ALA A 53 13.24 0.46 5.83
C ALA A 53 12.55 -0.77 5.23
N MET A 54 11.48 -0.58 4.48
CA MET A 54 10.73 -1.64 3.79
C MET A 54 11.59 -2.33 2.73
N LYS A 55 12.37 -1.57 1.93
CA LYS A 55 13.31 -2.12 0.94
C LYS A 55 14.36 -3.01 1.63
N ILE A 56 15.03 -2.50 2.67
CA ILE A 56 16.06 -3.27 3.38
C ILE A 56 15.45 -4.55 3.94
N TRP A 57 14.32 -4.46 4.61
CA TRP A 57 13.61 -5.61 5.14
C TRP A 57 13.23 -6.62 4.05
N ALA A 58 12.70 -6.17 2.92
CA ALA A 58 12.32 -7.05 1.82
C ALA A 58 13.52 -7.79 1.22
N VAL A 59 14.66 -7.10 1.04
CA VAL A 59 15.90 -7.70 0.53
C VAL A 59 16.46 -8.73 1.53
N GLU A 60 16.41 -8.45 2.82
CA GLU A 60 16.78 -9.41 3.88
C GLU A 60 15.93 -10.68 3.82
N HIS A 61 14.68 -10.58 3.34
CA HIS A 61 13.76 -11.71 3.15
C HIS A 61 13.77 -12.27 1.71
N GLY A 62 14.80 -11.94 0.92
CA GLY A 62 15.05 -12.51 -0.39
C GLY A 62 14.31 -11.87 -1.55
N ALA A 63 13.67 -10.72 -1.34
CA ALA A 63 13.04 -9.99 -2.44
C ALA A 63 14.07 -9.29 -3.33
N THR A 64 13.92 -9.41 -4.64
CA THR A 64 14.71 -8.74 -5.67
C THR A 64 13.88 -7.75 -6.47
N HIS A 65 12.57 -7.89 -6.40
CA HIS A 65 11.59 -7.08 -7.11
C HIS A 65 10.52 -6.56 -6.16
N PHE A 66 9.75 -5.58 -6.62
CA PHE A 66 8.56 -5.09 -5.94
C PHE A 66 7.41 -4.90 -6.93
N THR A 67 6.18 -4.90 -6.43
CA THR A 67 4.98 -4.64 -7.22
C THR A 67 3.96 -3.86 -6.42
N HIS A 68 3.28 -2.93 -7.08
CA HIS A 68 2.07 -2.30 -6.55
C HIS A 68 0.89 -3.22 -6.86
N TRP A 69 0.41 -3.88 -5.82
CA TRP A 69 -0.62 -4.91 -5.96
C TRP A 69 -2.00 -4.39 -5.58
N PHE A 70 -2.95 -4.58 -6.48
CA PHE A 70 -4.36 -4.24 -6.27
C PHE A 70 -5.26 -5.23 -7.03
N THR A 71 -6.54 -5.28 -6.65
CA THR A 71 -7.55 -6.06 -7.35
C THR A 71 -8.41 -5.13 -8.18
N PRO A 72 -8.23 -5.08 -9.51
CA PRO A 72 -9.02 -4.22 -10.38
C PRO A 72 -10.50 -4.65 -10.40
N MET A 73 -11.38 -3.73 -10.79
CA MET A 73 -12.83 -3.99 -10.92
C MET A 73 -13.16 -5.15 -11.86
N THR A 74 -12.31 -5.42 -12.82
CA THR A 74 -12.43 -6.56 -13.76
C THR A 74 -12.33 -7.93 -13.08
N GLY A 75 -11.85 -7.99 -11.83
CA GLY A 75 -11.69 -9.24 -11.09
C GLY A 75 -10.37 -9.98 -11.31
N LEU A 76 -9.56 -9.55 -12.27
CA LEU A 76 -8.23 -10.09 -12.49
C LEU A 76 -7.21 -9.23 -11.73
N THR A 77 -6.25 -9.87 -11.08
CA THR A 77 -5.16 -9.17 -10.41
C THR A 77 -4.20 -8.60 -11.46
N ALA A 78 -3.88 -7.31 -11.35
CA ALA A 78 -2.86 -6.67 -12.16
C ALA A 78 -1.59 -6.47 -11.31
N GLU A 79 -0.47 -6.86 -11.86
CA GLU A 79 0.84 -6.78 -11.23
C GLU A 79 1.86 -6.27 -12.26
N LYS A 80 2.68 -5.31 -11.85
CA LYS A 80 3.84 -4.88 -12.61
C LYS A 80 5.05 -5.03 -11.70
N HIS A 81 5.90 -5.99 -11.99
CA HIS A 81 7.11 -6.24 -11.22
C HIS A 81 8.22 -5.31 -11.68
N ASP A 82 8.72 -4.49 -10.78
CA ASP A 82 9.88 -3.65 -10.96
C ASP A 82 11.04 -4.19 -10.12
N ALA A 83 12.26 -4.16 -10.65
CA ALA A 83 13.43 -4.58 -9.90
C ALA A 83 13.86 -3.50 -8.90
N PHE A 84 14.37 -3.91 -7.74
CA PHE A 84 15.07 -2.98 -6.85
C PHE A 84 16.42 -2.53 -7.43
N LEU A 85 17.01 -3.33 -8.32
CA LEU A 85 18.31 -3.08 -8.88
C LEU A 85 18.21 -2.13 -10.07
N GLU A 86 18.84 -0.97 -9.95
CA GLU A 86 18.94 0.01 -11.03
C GLU A 86 20.40 0.25 -11.43
N PRO A 87 20.69 0.47 -12.73
CA PRO A 87 22.02 0.83 -13.17
C PRO A 87 22.36 2.27 -12.77
N ASP A 88 23.55 2.47 -12.20
CA ASP A 88 24.14 3.77 -11.89
C ASP A 88 25.54 3.86 -12.52
N GLY A 89 25.61 4.30 -13.75
CA GLY A 89 26.86 4.31 -14.53
C GLY A 89 27.41 2.89 -14.74
N SER A 90 28.58 2.61 -14.16
CA SER A 90 29.24 1.28 -14.21
C SER A 90 28.88 0.38 -13.01
N LYS A 91 28.02 0.84 -12.13
CA LYS A 91 27.60 0.14 -10.92
C LYS A 91 26.10 -0.12 -10.94
N ALA A 92 25.62 -0.91 -9.99
CA ALA A 92 24.22 -1.11 -9.73
C ALA A 92 23.91 -0.65 -8.29
N VAL A 93 22.77 -0.04 -8.10
CA VAL A 93 22.25 0.43 -6.80
C VAL A 93 20.88 -0.17 -6.53
N LEU A 94 20.53 -0.29 -5.25
CA LEU A 94 19.19 -0.69 -4.86
C LEU A 94 18.33 0.57 -4.65
N GLU A 95 17.41 0.82 -5.58
CA GLU A 95 16.51 1.97 -5.55
C GLU A 95 15.09 1.55 -5.13
N PHE A 96 14.54 2.27 -4.21
CA PHE A 96 13.12 2.25 -3.85
C PHE A 96 12.81 3.49 -3.02
N SER A 97 12.26 4.49 -3.65
CA SER A 97 12.04 5.81 -3.04
C SER A 97 10.67 5.91 -2.37
N GLY A 98 10.51 6.92 -1.51
CA GLY A 98 9.21 7.27 -0.93
C GLY A 98 8.19 7.68 -2.00
N LYS A 99 8.62 8.22 -3.13
CA LYS A 99 7.74 8.47 -4.29
C LYS A 99 7.24 7.15 -4.87
N THR A 100 8.14 6.20 -5.09
CA THR A 100 7.82 4.87 -5.60
C THR A 100 6.89 4.12 -4.66
N LEU A 101 7.11 4.20 -3.35
CA LEU A 101 6.21 3.59 -2.37
C LEU A 101 4.79 4.18 -2.44
N ARG A 102 4.68 5.50 -2.42
CA ARG A 102 3.37 6.18 -2.30
C ARG A 102 2.51 6.11 -3.55
N LYS A 103 3.13 6.20 -4.73
CA LYS A 103 2.43 6.31 -6.01
C LYS A 103 3.10 5.46 -7.08
N GLY A 104 2.28 4.68 -7.77
CA GLY A 104 2.62 4.07 -9.04
C GLY A 104 1.74 4.63 -10.15
N GLU A 105 2.23 4.66 -11.37
CA GLU A 105 1.46 4.96 -12.56
C GLU A 105 1.37 3.66 -13.39
N PRO A 106 0.38 2.77 -13.11
CA PRO A 106 0.25 1.55 -13.87
C PRO A 106 -0.12 1.91 -15.31
N ASP A 107 0.66 1.39 -16.25
CA ASP A 107 0.31 1.46 -17.66
C ASP A 107 -0.90 0.57 -17.93
N ALA A 108 -1.81 1.05 -18.77
CA ALA A 108 -2.98 0.28 -19.20
C ALA A 108 -2.63 -1.05 -19.90
N SER A 109 -1.43 -1.17 -20.45
CA SER A 109 -0.89 -2.43 -20.99
C SER A 109 -0.73 -3.53 -19.93
N SER A 110 -0.70 -3.17 -18.65
CA SER A 110 -0.64 -4.10 -17.51
C SER A 110 -1.97 -4.80 -17.22
N PHE A 111 -3.07 -4.37 -17.87
CA PHE A 111 -4.39 -4.96 -17.66
C PHE A 111 -4.70 -6.05 -18.69
N PRO A 112 -5.08 -7.27 -18.25
CA PRO A 112 -5.39 -8.37 -19.17
C PRO A 112 -6.56 -8.10 -20.12
N SER A 113 -7.41 -7.12 -19.80
CA SER A 113 -8.63 -6.79 -20.55
C SER A 113 -8.43 -5.70 -21.61
N GLY A 114 -7.23 -5.48 -22.12
CA GLY A 114 -6.76 -4.45 -23.05
C GLY A 114 -7.63 -4.01 -24.23
N GLY A 115 -8.92 -3.72 -24.01
CA GLY A 115 -9.74 -2.99 -24.97
C GLY A 115 -9.43 -1.48 -24.92
N LEU A 116 -9.54 -0.80 -26.03
CA LEU A 116 -9.30 0.65 -26.17
C LEU A 116 -10.03 1.49 -25.10
N ARG A 117 -11.22 1.08 -24.71
CA ARG A 117 -12.02 1.75 -23.69
C ARG A 117 -11.49 1.50 -22.28
N ALA A 118 -11.14 0.25 -21.97
CA ALA A 118 -10.52 -0.11 -20.71
C ALA A 118 -9.15 0.58 -20.53
N THR A 119 -8.42 0.79 -21.62
CA THR A 119 -7.13 1.49 -21.64
C THR A 119 -7.29 2.97 -21.27
N PHE A 120 -8.34 3.63 -21.71
CA PHE A 120 -8.61 5.03 -21.39
C PHE A 120 -9.13 5.19 -19.95
N GLU A 121 -10.03 4.32 -19.51
CA GLU A 121 -10.59 4.31 -18.16
C GLU A 121 -9.58 3.83 -17.11
N ALA A 122 -8.63 2.99 -17.51
CA ALA A 122 -7.58 2.46 -16.63
C ALA A 122 -6.40 3.42 -16.41
N ARG A 123 -6.36 4.57 -17.06
CA ARG A 123 -5.38 5.62 -16.77
C ARG A 123 -5.69 6.24 -15.41
N GLY A 124 -4.83 5.96 -14.46
CA GLY A 124 -4.99 6.45 -13.10
C GLY A 124 -3.68 6.36 -12.35
N TYR A 125 -3.79 6.32 -11.07
CA TYR A 125 -2.65 6.17 -10.18
C TYR A 125 -2.97 5.14 -9.10
N THR A 126 -1.93 4.47 -8.64
CA THR A 126 -1.98 3.67 -7.42
C THR A 126 -1.55 4.54 -6.25
N ALA A 127 -2.20 4.35 -5.11
CA ALA A 127 -1.81 4.95 -3.85
C ALA A 127 -1.55 3.83 -2.83
N TRP A 128 -0.44 3.91 -2.11
CA TRP A 128 -0.14 2.95 -1.06
C TRP A 128 -1.26 2.91 -0.02
N ASP A 129 -1.77 1.71 0.23
CA ASP A 129 -2.71 1.46 1.31
C ASP A 129 -1.95 1.21 2.61
N CYS A 130 -1.83 2.25 3.42
CA CYS A 130 -1.14 2.20 4.71
C CYS A 130 -1.85 1.35 5.77
N THR A 131 -3.07 0.89 5.51
CA THR A 131 -3.87 0.06 6.44
C THR A 131 -3.62 -1.43 6.26
N SER A 132 -2.86 -1.81 5.22
CA SER A 132 -2.53 -3.20 4.92
C SER A 132 -1.02 -3.39 4.88
N PRO A 133 -0.49 -4.42 5.55
CA PRO A 133 0.95 -4.68 5.54
C PRO A 133 1.42 -5.08 4.13
N ALA A 134 2.56 -4.55 3.71
CA ALA A 134 3.29 -5.10 2.58
C ALA A 134 3.85 -6.47 2.95
N PHE A 135 4.08 -7.34 1.97
CA PHE A 135 4.56 -8.69 2.25
C PHE A 135 5.48 -9.20 1.13
N VAL A 136 6.36 -10.12 1.47
CA VAL A 136 7.24 -10.78 0.51
C VAL A 136 6.67 -12.14 0.12
N LYS A 137 6.61 -12.40 -1.19
CA LYS A 137 6.24 -13.68 -1.76
C LYS A 137 7.03 -13.91 -3.05
N ASP A 138 7.57 -15.11 -3.21
CA ASP A 138 8.26 -15.55 -4.44
C ASP A 138 9.33 -14.53 -4.93
N GLY A 139 10.14 -13.98 -4.00
CA GLY A 139 11.20 -13.02 -4.30
C GLY A 139 10.72 -11.62 -4.69
N THR A 140 9.46 -11.31 -4.44
CA THR A 140 8.85 -10.01 -4.76
C THR A 140 8.20 -9.40 -3.51
N LEU A 141 8.44 -8.11 -3.28
CA LEU A 141 7.71 -7.31 -2.31
C LEU A 141 6.38 -6.86 -2.90
N TYR A 142 5.29 -7.31 -2.32
CA TYR A 142 3.93 -6.89 -2.68
C TYR A 142 3.51 -5.71 -1.81
N ILE A 143 3.20 -4.59 -2.44
CA ILE A 143 2.76 -3.37 -1.78
C ILE A 143 1.25 -3.23 -2.02
N PRO A 144 0.41 -3.42 -1.00
CA PRO A 144 -1.03 -3.22 -1.14
C PRO A 144 -1.33 -1.78 -1.54
N THR A 145 -2.12 -1.60 -2.58
CA THR A 145 -2.45 -0.28 -3.11
C THR A 145 -3.93 -0.14 -3.44
N LEU A 146 -4.37 1.10 -3.49
CA LEU A 146 -5.65 1.52 -4.05
C LEU A 146 -5.40 1.98 -5.49
N PHE A 147 -6.34 1.74 -6.39
CA PHE A 147 -6.25 2.21 -7.76
C PHE A 147 -7.44 3.13 -8.08
N CYS A 148 -7.13 4.34 -8.47
CA CYS A 148 -8.11 5.37 -8.77
C CYS A 148 -7.81 6.04 -10.12
N SER A 149 -8.86 6.51 -10.79
CA SER A 149 -8.72 7.41 -11.95
C SER A 149 -8.14 8.76 -11.54
N TYR A 150 -7.72 9.58 -12.52
CA TYR A 150 -7.29 10.95 -12.25
C TYR A 150 -8.39 11.84 -11.68
N THR A 151 -9.66 11.48 -11.86
CA THR A 151 -10.82 12.15 -11.29
C THR A 151 -11.22 11.62 -9.91
N GLY A 152 -10.50 10.61 -9.39
CA GLY A 152 -10.75 10.01 -8.07
C GLY A 152 -11.78 8.89 -8.05
N GLU A 153 -12.23 8.40 -9.22
CA GLU A 153 -13.10 7.24 -9.29
C GLU A 153 -12.35 5.97 -8.91
N ALA A 154 -12.99 5.09 -8.13
CA ALA A 154 -12.42 3.82 -7.77
C ALA A 154 -12.37 2.88 -8.98
N LEU A 155 -11.18 2.37 -9.29
CA LEU A 155 -10.93 1.39 -10.35
C LEU A 155 -10.59 0.01 -9.79
N ASP A 156 -10.53 -0.13 -8.47
CA ASP A 156 -10.31 -1.37 -7.74
C ASP A 156 -11.50 -1.74 -6.85
N LYS A 157 -11.48 -2.97 -6.34
CA LYS A 157 -12.55 -3.48 -5.45
C LYS A 157 -12.41 -3.01 -4.01
N LYS A 158 -11.21 -2.62 -3.57
CA LYS A 158 -10.92 -2.26 -2.19
C LYS A 158 -11.34 -0.84 -1.85
N THR A 159 -11.15 0.11 -2.77
CA THR A 159 -11.50 1.52 -2.55
C THR A 159 -12.98 1.72 -2.19
N PRO A 160 -13.97 1.13 -2.90
CA PRO A 160 -15.38 1.24 -2.50
C PRO A 160 -15.65 0.65 -1.11
N LEU A 161 -14.99 -0.46 -0.78
CA LEU A 161 -15.14 -1.10 0.53
C LEU A 161 -14.63 -0.18 1.65
N LEU A 162 -13.43 0.37 1.51
CA LEU A 162 -12.86 1.28 2.52
C LEU A 162 -13.72 2.54 2.68
N ARG A 163 -14.18 3.15 1.58
CA ARG A 163 -15.11 4.30 1.62
C ARG A 163 -16.41 3.96 2.34
N SER A 164 -16.92 2.74 2.16
CA SER A 164 -18.11 2.27 2.87
C SER A 164 -17.86 2.09 4.36
N CYS A 165 -16.70 1.59 4.74
CA CYS A 165 -16.30 1.47 6.15
C CYS A 165 -16.19 2.84 6.83
N ASP A 166 -15.59 3.82 6.16
CA ASP A 166 -15.49 5.20 6.67
C ASP A 166 -16.87 5.82 6.85
N ALA A 167 -17.75 5.70 5.84
CA ALA A 167 -19.13 6.22 5.93
C ALA A 167 -19.93 5.56 7.06
N LEU A 168 -19.75 4.24 7.27
CA LEU A 168 -20.38 3.51 8.34
C LEU A 168 -19.85 3.95 9.71
N SER A 169 -18.54 4.12 9.84
CA SER A 169 -17.92 4.61 11.08
C SER A 169 -18.46 5.98 11.49
N LEU A 170 -18.53 6.93 10.55
CA LEU A 170 -19.11 8.25 10.78
C LEU A 170 -20.60 8.17 11.18
N SER A 171 -21.38 7.29 10.53
CA SER A 171 -22.77 7.05 10.84
C SER A 171 -22.94 6.52 12.27
N LEU A 172 -22.10 5.57 12.69
CA LEU A 172 -22.14 5.01 14.04
C LEU A 172 -21.79 6.05 15.12
N ILE A 173 -20.87 6.97 14.87
CA ILE A 173 -20.56 8.08 15.77
C ILE A 173 -21.81 8.95 15.96
N HIS A 174 -22.51 9.32 14.89
CA HIS A 174 -23.74 10.11 14.97
C HIS A 174 -24.89 9.39 15.69
N ILE A 175 -25.00 8.07 15.54
CA ILE A 175 -26.02 7.26 16.22
C ILE A 175 -25.68 7.08 17.70
N SER A 176 -24.41 6.91 18.04
CA SER A 176 -23.96 6.61 19.41
C SER A 176 -23.85 7.84 20.30
N GLU A 177 -23.77 9.06 19.73
CA GLU A 177 -23.70 10.33 20.47
C GLU A 177 -24.93 11.24 20.23
N PRO A 178 -26.19 10.77 20.23
CA PRO A 178 -27.35 11.65 20.05
C PRO A 178 -27.66 12.54 21.26
N THR A 179 -26.97 12.36 22.39
CA THR A 179 -27.37 12.92 23.68
C THR A 179 -26.74 14.26 24.03
N ARG A 180 -25.82 14.81 23.27
CA ARG A 180 -25.19 16.11 23.58
C ARG A 180 -25.98 17.33 23.08
N HIS A 181 -26.99 17.16 22.23
CA HIS A 181 -27.81 18.27 21.71
C HIS A 181 -29.27 18.32 22.25
N ALA A 182 -29.64 17.46 23.18
CA ALA A 182 -30.99 17.43 23.74
C ALA A 182 -31.10 18.06 25.16
N GLN A 183 -30.10 18.84 25.57
CA GLN A 183 -30.17 19.63 26.81
C GLN A 183 -29.83 21.09 26.52
N ILE A 184 -30.78 21.79 25.91
CA ILE A 184 -31.03 23.22 26.09
C ILE A 184 -32.55 23.42 26.15
#